data_8c64aa763b0b9a83928a78361681c552
#
_entry.id   8c64aa763b0b9a83928a78361681c552
#
_cell.length_a   1.000
_cell.length_b   1.000
_cell.length_c   1.000
_cell.angle_alpha   90.00
_cell.angle_beta   90.00
_cell.angle_gamma   90.00
#
_symmetry.space_group_name_H-M   'P 1'
#
loop_
_entity.id
_entity.type
_entity.pdbx_description
1 polymer ?
#
loop_
_entity_poly.entity_id
_entity_poly.type
_entity_poly.pdbx_seq_one_letter_code
_entity_poly.pdbx_strand_id
1 'polypeptide(L)'
;ALFIAFPEQSNEALGSIRFLFGDTLGVYYLAIGLGVFLLTLFAACSKYGGIVLGDPGEKPRYSFFTWGSMMFTAGLAADILFYSFSEWILYAVDPHIAELGSVQDWASVYPIFHWSLIPWGFYLMLAVAFGFMLHVRKRERQKYSEACRPILGKLTDSAPGRFIDLLAVFALLAGTATTFSLATPLMAGILDQLFHLPLDRNAATVAILLATCGIYTYSLLHGFRGISLLAKSCIYLFFGLLTYVLLFGGEARYIIETGFSALGRMVQNFFQLATFTDPQRTTSFPQTWTIFYWSYWMVWCVAAPFFIGSISRGRTVRQTILGGYGFGVGSTVVSFIVLGNYSLGKQVSGAADFIAQYNETGDLYRLIISMIQTLPCARLVLILVLVTMVAFYATSFDSIALIASCYSYRRLSAAEEPHWAVKLMW
;
A
#
# COMPACT_ATOMS: atom_id res chain seq x y z
N ALA A 1 -15.65 -18.52 11.63
CA ALA A 1 -16.08 -19.68 12.42
C ALA A 1 -15.05 -20.81 12.38
N LEU A 2 -14.59 -21.27 11.18
CA LEU A 2 -13.62 -22.39 11.04
C LEU A 2 -12.29 -22.09 11.73
N PHE A 3 -11.71 -20.90 11.56
CA PHE A 3 -10.45 -20.50 12.19
C PHE A 3 -10.50 -20.43 13.72
N ILE A 4 -11.68 -20.17 14.28
CA ILE A 4 -11.89 -20.14 15.74
C ILE A 4 -12.14 -21.55 16.27
N ALA A 5 -12.86 -22.38 15.52
CA ALA A 5 -13.20 -23.75 15.93
C ALA A 5 -12.03 -24.72 15.76
N PHE A 6 -11.17 -24.51 14.74
CA PHE A 6 -10.07 -25.38 14.36
C PHE A 6 -8.79 -24.57 14.06
N PRO A 7 -8.19 -23.89 15.03
CA PRO A 7 -7.07 -22.97 14.78
C PRO A 7 -5.82 -23.69 14.24
N GLU A 8 -5.44 -24.84 14.76
CA GLU A 8 -4.25 -25.57 14.34
C GLU A 8 -4.39 -26.08 12.89
N GLN A 9 -5.50 -26.76 12.57
CA GLN A 9 -5.77 -27.26 11.21
C GLN A 9 -5.90 -26.11 10.20
N SER A 10 -6.46 -24.98 10.62
CA SER A 10 -6.55 -23.80 9.79
C SER A 10 -5.18 -23.20 9.50
N ASN A 11 -4.31 -23.12 10.49
CA ASN A 11 -2.94 -22.64 10.31
C ASN A 11 -2.12 -23.57 9.41
N GLU A 12 -2.24 -24.89 9.57
CA GLU A 12 -1.57 -25.87 8.72
C GLU A 12 -2.04 -25.78 7.26
N ALA A 13 -3.35 -25.67 7.04
CA ALA A 13 -3.93 -25.48 5.71
C ALA A 13 -3.47 -24.17 5.06
N LEU A 14 -3.46 -23.06 5.82
CA LEU A 14 -2.96 -21.78 5.32
C LEU A 14 -1.45 -21.82 5.04
N GLY A 15 -0.67 -22.51 5.89
CA GLY A 15 0.75 -22.75 5.66
C GLY A 15 1.02 -23.48 4.36
N SER A 16 0.25 -24.54 4.08
CA SER A 16 0.34 -25.32 2.84
C SER A 16 -0.05 -24.47 1.61
N ILE A 17 -1.10 -23.68 1.72
CA ILE A 17 -1.53 -22.75 0.65
C ILE A 17 -0.45 -21.69 0.41
N ARG A 18 0.08 -21.11 1.49
CA ARG A 18 1.18 -20.13 1.40
C ARG A 18 2.41 -20.73 0.72
N PHE A 19 2.80 -21.96 1.08
CA PHE A 19 3.91 -22.64 0.46
C PHE A 19 3.67 -22.88 -1.03
N LEU A 20 2.49 -23.38 -1.40
CA LEU A 20 2.14 -23.59 -2.82
C LEU A 20 2.25 -22.30 -3.64
N PHE A 21 1.64 -21.22 -3.18
CA PHE A 21 1.62 -19.96 -3.94
C PHE A 21 2.91 -19.14 -3.79
N GLY A 22 3.50 -19.08 -2.62
CA GLY A 22 4.66 -18.25 -2.34
C GLY A 22 5.99 -18.91 -2.69
N ASP A 23 6.10 -20.23 -2.57
CA ASP A 23 7.33 -20.97 -2.88
C ASP A 23 7.24 -21.68 -4.23
N THR A 24 6.35 -22.67 -4.37
CA THR A 24 6.27 -23.51 -5.58
C THR A 24 5.91 -22.70 -6.83
N LEU A 25 4.95 -21.78 -6.71
CA LEU A 25 4.49 -20.91 -7.79
C LEU A 25 5.12 -19.49 -7.72
N GLY A 26 6.07 -19.27 -6.82
CA GLY A 26 6.65 -17.95 -6.54
C GLY A 26 7.27 -17.28 -7.77
N VAL A 27 7.92 -18.03 -8.66
CA VAL A 27 8.52 -17.51 -9.88
C VAL A 27 7.51 -16.79 -10.78
N TYR A 28 6.24 -17.22 -10.77
CA TYR A 28 5.19 -16.57 -11.58
C TYR A 28 4.87 -15.16 -11.08
N TYR A 29 4.94 -14.91 -9.78
CA TYR A 29 4.78 -13.56 -9.23
C TYR A 29 5.89 -12.64 -9.70
N LEU A 30 7.14 -13.12 -9.71
CA LEU A 30 8.28 -12.33 -10.19
C LEU A 30 8.14 -12.04 -11.69
N ALA A 31 7.80 -13.06 -12.48
CA ALA A 31 7.61 -12.93 -13.93
C ALA A 31 6.45 -11.97 -14.27
N ILE A 32 5.30 -12.09 -13.58
CA ILE A 32 4.15 -11.20 -13.76
C ILE A 32 4.53 -9.77 -13.33
N GLY A 33 5.22 -9.61 -12.19
CA GLY A 33 5.64 -8.31 -11.69
C GLY A 33 6.50 -7.56 -12.69
N LEU A 34 7.60 -8.18 -13.13
CA LEU A 34 8.49 -7.61 -14.13
C LEU A 34 7.76 -7.40 -15.47
N GLY A 35 6.96 -8.38 -15.90
CA GLY A 35 6.21 -8.31 -17.16
C GLY A 35 5.22 -7.15 -17.19
N VAL A 36 4.45 -6.94 -16.11
CA VAL A 36 3.51 -5.82 -16.00
C VAL A 36 4.23 -4.48 -15.95
N PHE A 37 5.35 -4.38 -15.24
CA PHE A 37 6.17 -3.18 -15.25
C PHE A 37 6.63 -2.84 -16.68
N LEU A 38 7.21 -3.80 -17.41
CA LEU A 38 7.65 -3.60 -18.79
C LEU A 38 6.46 -3.24 -19.71
N LEU A 39 5.30 -3.85 -19.49
CA LEU A 39 4.07 -3.55 -20.23
C LEU A 39 3.60 -2.11 -19.99
N THR A 40 3.70 -1.60 -18.76
CA THR A 40 3.35 -0.19 -18.47
C THR A 40 4.29 0.76 -19.19
N LEU A 41 5.60 0.48 -19.22
CA LEU A 41 6.56 1.27 -19.97
C LEU A 41 6.27 1.24 -21.47
N PHE A 42 5.99 0.07 -22.01
CA PHE A 42 5.60 -0.08 -23.42
C PHE A 42 4.32 0.72 -23.71
N ALA A 43 3.28 0.62 -22.86
CA ALA A 43 2.04 1.36 -23.05
C ALA A 43 2.25 2.88 -23.00
N ALA A 44 3.08 3.36 -22.09
CA ALA A 44 3.38 4.79 -21.95
C ALA A 44 4.23 5.33 -23.11
N CYS A 45 5.26 4.57 -23.59
CA CYS A 45 6.20 5.03 -24.58
C CYS A 45 5.73 4.81 -26.03
N SER A 46 4.76 3.91 -26.24
CA SER A 46 4.23 3.59 -27.57
C SER A 46 3.17 4.59 -28.05
N LYS A 47 2.64 4.37 -29.26
CA LYS A 47 1.49 5.10 -29.82
C LYS A 47 0.25 5.02 -28.94
N TYR A 48 0.10 3.97 -28.16
CA TYR A 48 -1.04 3.78 -27.24
C TYR A 48 -1.01 4.77 -26.07
N GLY A 49 0.15 5.29 -25.71
CA GLY A 49 0.30 6.31 -24.68
C GLY A 49 -0.43 7.62 -24.95
N GLY A 50 -0.72 7.93 -26.24
CA GLY A 50 -1.49 9.10 -26.64
C GLY A 50 -3.01 8.96 -26.52
N ILE A 51 -3.54 7.76 -26.25
CA ILE A 51 -4.98 7.53 -26.15
C ILE A 51 -5.53 8.21 -24.90
N VAL A 52 -6.62 8.99 -25.07
CA VAL A 52 -7.30 9.68 -23.96
C VAL A 52 -8.27 8.72 -23.27
N LEU A 53 -8.24 8.71 -21.95
CA LEU A 53 -9.22 7.99 -21.12
C LEU A 53 -10.50 8.85 -21.03
N GLY A 54 -11.30 8.81 -22.09
CA GLY A 54 -12.50 9.61 -22.26
C GLY A 54 -12.90 9.70 -23.72
N ASP A 55 -13.73 10.69 -24.04
CA ASP A 55 -14.08 11.00 -25.42
C ASP A 55 -12.88 11.62 -26.17
N PRO A 56 -12.78 11.48 -27.49
CA PRO A 56 -11.70 12.10 -28.26
C PRO A 56 -11.60 13.62 -28.00
N GLY A 57 -10.46 14.10 -27.54
CA GLY A 57 -10.24 15.51 -27.23
C GLY A 57 -10.83 15.98 -25.89
N GLU A 58 -11.37 15.08 -25.07
CA GLU A 58 -11.88 15.42 -23.73
C GLU A 58 -10.76 16.00 -22.85
N LYS A 59 -11.04 17.13 -22.20
CA LYS A 59 -10.09 17.77 -21.27
C LYS A 59 -10.08 17.04 -19.92
N PRO A 60 -8.93 17.00 -19.22
CA PRO A 60 -8.85 16.41 -17.89
C PRO A 60 -9.88 17.01 -16.92
N ARG A 61 -10.59 16.13 -16.18
CA ARG A 61 -11.59 16.54 -15.19
C ARG A 61 -10.99 17.34 -14.04
N TYR A 62 -9.75 17.03 -13.64
CA TYR A 62 -9.04 17.69 -12.55
C TYR A 62 -7.80 18.42 -13.06
N SER A 63 -7.40 19.50 -12.38
CA SER A 63 -6.12 20.15 -12.63
C SER A 63 -4.96 19.13 -12.40
N PHE A 64 -3.79 19.42 -12.95
CA PHE A 64 -2.63 18.52 -12.80
C PHE A 64 -2.24 18.34 -11.33
N PHE A 65 -2.24 19.43 -10.56
CA PHE A 65 -1.91 19.40 -9.14
C PHE A 65 -2.94 18.60 -8.32
N THR A 66 -4.24 18.86 -8.53
CA THR A 66 -5.31 18.13 -7.81
C THR A 66 -5.26 16.64 -8.11
N TRP A 67 -5.11 16.28 -9.38
CA TRP A 67 -5.01 14.89 -9.80
C TRP A 67 -3.73 14.22 -9.25
N GLY A 68 -2.57 14.90 -9.30
CA GLY A 68 -1.32 14.43 -8.73
C GLY A 68 -1.42 14.22 -7.22
N SER A 69 -2.08 15.12 -6.49
CA SER A 69 -2.35 14.95 -5.05
C SER A 69 -3.23 13.73 -4.77
N MET A 70 -4.26 13.47 -5.59
CA MET A 70 -5.08 12.26 -5.47
C MET A 70 -4.28 10.98 -5.75
N MET A 71 -3.39 11.01 -6.76
CA MET A 71 -2.46 9.90 -7.04
C MET A 71 -1.51 9.65 -5.88
N PHE A 72 -0.98 10.72 -5.30
CA PHE A 72 -0.09 10.66 -4.14
C PHE A 72 -0.79 9.99 -2.95
N THR A 73 -2.03 10.39 -2.64
CA THR A 73 -2.79 9.82 -1.53
C THR A 73 -3.25 8.38 -1.77
N ALA A 74 -3.37 7.94 -3.02
CA ALA A 74 -3.71 6.56 -3.34
C ALA A 74 -2.68 5.53 -2.86
N GLY A 75 -1.43 5.98 -2.61
CA GLY A 75 -0.37 5.16 -2.04
C GLY A 75 -0.25 5.25 -0.52
N LEU A 76 -1.05 6.08 0.16
CA LEU A 76 -0.94 6.29 1.60
C LEU A 76 -1.95 5.42 2.36
N ALA A 77 -1.44 4.51 3.17
CA ALA A 77 -2.21 3.68 4.07
C ALA A 77 -1.50 3.56 5.44
N ALA A 78 -2.19 3.12 6.47
CA ALA A 78 -1.63 3.07 7.83
C ALA A 78 -0.47 2.08 7.97
N ASP A 79 -0.46 1.02 7.17
CA ASP A 79 0.62 0.03 7.10
C ASP A 79 1.92 0.60 6.51
N ILE A 80 1.84 1.63 5.65
CA ILE A 80 3.06 2.34 5.18
C ILE A 80 3.84 2.94 6.34
N LEU A 81 3.17 3.52 7.34
CA LEU A 81 3.89 4.06 8.51
C LEU A 81 4.55 2.95 9.31
N PHE A 82 3.87 1.80 9.47
CA PHE A 82 4.46 0.64 10.11
C PHE A 82 5.73 0.16 9.37
N TYR A 83 5.62 -0.12 8.08
CA TYR A 83 6.72 -0.63 7.27
C TYR A 83 7.84 0.40 7.07
N SER A 84 7.50 1.68 6.90
CA SER A 84 8.53 2.72 6.69
C SER A 84 9.50 2.85 7.85
N PHE A 85 9.05 2.61 9.09
CA PHE A 85 9.93 2.60 10.24
C PHE A 85 10.71 1.29 10.38
N SER A 86 10.09 0.14 10.09
CA SER A 86 10.57 -1.17 10.55
C SER A 86 11.13 -2.07 9.45
N GLU A 87 10.80 -1.86 8.18
CA GLU A 87 11.10 -2.84 7.13
C GLU A 87 12.61 -3.04 6.92
N TRP A 88 13.41 -1.99 7.04
CA TRP A 88 14.85 -2.10 6.91
C TRP A 88 15.48 -3.09 7.92
N ILE A 89 14.89 -3.20 9.12
CA ILE A 89 15.38 -4.15 10.15
C ILE A 89 15.15 -5.59 9.71
N LEU A 90 13.98 -5.87 9.14
CA LEU A 90 13.65 -7.22 8.64
C LEU A 90 14.68 -7.69 7.62
N TYR A 91 15.20 -6.76 6.82
CA TYR A 91 16.27 -7.06 5.88
C TYR A 91 17.66 -7.06 6.53
N ALA A 92 17.91 -6.14 7.46
CA ALA A 92 19.20 -6.06 8.13
C ALA A 92 19.58 -7.34 8.89
N VAL A 93 18.58 -8.09 9.38
CA VAL A 93 18.78 -9.37 10.07
C VAL A 93 18.70 -10.58 9.14
N ASP A 94 18.33 -10.40 7.87
CA ASP A 94 18.23 -11.49 6.91
C ASP A 94 19.62 -11.86 6.36
N PRO A 95 19.96 -13.15 6.32
CA PRO A 95 21.25 -13.61 5.82
C PRO A 95 21.58 -13.14 4.40
N HIS A 96 20.58 -12.98 3.55
CA HIS A 96 20.76 -12.49 2.17
C HIS A 96 21.44 -11.11 2.12
N ILE A 97 21.12 -10.20 3.03
CA ILE A 97 21.76 -8.89 3.06
C ILE A 97 23.26 -9.00 3.39
N ALA A 98 23.62 -9.91 4.32
CA ALA A 98 25.02 -10.17 4.63
C ALA A 98 25.81 -10.75 3.42
N GLU A 99 25.15 -11.53 2.56
CA GLU A 99 25.73 -12.04 1.31
C GLU A 99 25.94 -10.94 0.27
N LEU A 100 25.04 -9.92 0.23
CA LEU A 100 25.15 -8.81 -0.72
C LEU A 100 26.19 -7.76 -0.31
N GLY A 101 26.40 -7.56 1.00
CA GLY A 101 27.31 -6.56 1.53
C GLY A 101 26.92 -6.04 2.91
N SER A 102 27.11 -4.74 3.14
CA SER A 102 26.80 -4.15 4.44
C SER A 102 25.30 -3.85 4.60
N VAL A 103 24.83 -3.85 5.86
CA VAL A 103 23.49 -3.36 6.22
C VAL A 103 23.29 -1.92 5.74
N GLN A 104 24.32 -1.06 5.91
CA GLN A 104 24.32 0.31 5.43
C GLN A 104 23.99 0.42 3.94
N ASP A 105 24.52 -0.49 3.13
CA ASP A 105 24.38 -0.43 1.66
C ASP A 105 23.05 -0.99 1.16
N TRP A 106 22.49 -1.98 1.82
CA TRP A 106 21.40 -2.77 1.26
C TRP A 106 20.08 -2.72 2.03
N ALA A 107 20.10 -2.47 3.34
CA ALA A 107 18.87 -2.47 4.15
C ALA A 107 17.86 -1.39 3.72
N SER A 108 18.33 -0.26 3.16
CA SER A 108 17.47 0.80 2.62
C SER A 108 17.03 0.55 1.17
N VAL A 109 17.69 -0.36 0.43
CA VAL A 109 17.42 -0.60 -1.00
C VAL A 109 16.13 -1.39 -1.18
N TYR A 110 15.97 -2.49 -0.44
CA TYR A 110 14.83 -3.39 -0.57
C TYR A 110 13.48 -2.74 -0.23
N PRO A 111 13.34 -1.93 0.84
CA PRO A 111 12.09 -1.19 1.07
C PRO A 111 11.71 -0.32 -0.14
N ILE A 112 12.69 0.43 -0.69
CA ILE A 112 12.46 1.25 -1.88
C ILE A 112 12.06 0.39 -3.07
N PHE A 113 12.70 -0.76 -3.28
CA PHE A 113 12.37 -1.69 -4.37
C PHE A 113 10.97 -2.28 -4.23
N HIS A 114 10.61 -2.77 -3.05
CA HIS A 114 9.33 -3.42 -2.79
C HIS A 114 8.12 -2.47 -2.79
N TRP A 115 8.36 -1.15 -2.65
CA TRP A 115 7.30 -0.15 -2.61
C TRP A 115 7.34 0.85 -3.78
N SER A 116 8.06 0.51 -4.88
CA SER A 116 8.22 1.43 -6.02
C SER A 116 7.68 0.85 -7.34
N LEU A 117 8.56 0.68 -8.32
CA LEU A 117 8.21 0.55 -9.73
C LEU A 117 7.32 -0.66 -10.06
N ILE A 118 7.68 -1.86 -9.61
CA ILE A 118 6.94 -3.08 -9.95
C ILE A 118 5.54 -3.08 -9.32
N PRO A 119 5.40 -2.88 -8.00
CA PRO A 119 4.07 -2.82 -7.38
C PRO A 119 3.16 -1.75 -7.97
N TRP A 120 3.69 -0.55 -8.19
CA TRP A 120 2.92 0.50 -8.86
C TRP A 120 2.57 0.13 -10.31
N GLY A 121 3.39 -0.67 -10.97
CA GLY A 121 3.07 -1.23 -12.29
C GLY A 121 1.75 -2.00 -12.30
N PHE A 122 1.49 -2.84 -11.27
CA PHE A 122 0.20 -3.53 -11.12
C PHE A 122 -0.97 -2.55 -11.09
N TYR A 123 -0.85 -1.50 -10.28
CA TYR A 123 -1.91 -0.51 -10.14
C TYR A 123 -2.13 0.27 -11.42
N LEU A 124 -1.06 0.72 -12.07
CA LEU A 124 -1.15 1.60 -13.22
C LEU A 124 -1.69 0.90 -14.47
N MET A 125 -1.32 -0.35 -14.70
CA MET A 125 -1.86 -1.12 -15.82
C MET A 125 -3.35 -1.39 -15.64
N LEU A 126 -3.76 -1.76 -14.44
CA LEU A 126 -5.17 -1.96 -14.11
C LEU A 126 -5.96 -0.64 -14.10
N ALA A 127 -5.35 0.46 -13.65
CA ALA A 127 -5.98 1.78 -13.70
C ALA A 127 -6.29 2.22 -15.14
N VAL A 128 -5.39 1.91 -16.08
CA VAL A 128 -5.68 2.11 -17.51
C VAL A 128 -6.86 1.27 -17.96
N ALA A 129 -6.92 -0.03 -17.58
CA ALA A 129 -8.03 -0.92 -17.92
C ALA A 129 -9.37 -0.42 -17.35
N PHE A 130 -9.38 -0.01 -16.07
CA PHE A 130 -10.58 0.58 -15.44
C PHE A 130 -10.95 1.93 -16.05
N GLY A 131 -9.98 2.78 -16.36
CA GLY A 131 -10.21 4.05 -17.06
C GLY A 131 -10.88 3.84 -18.43
N PHE A 132 -10.42 2.85 -19.19
CA PHE A 132 -11.06 2.42 -20.43
C PHE A 132 -12.50 1.93 -20.20
N MET A 133 -12.70 1.06 -19.23
CA MET A 133 -14.01 0.55 -18.87
C MET A 133 -15.00 1.68 -18.56
N LEU A 134 -14.58 2.61 -17.70
CA LEU A 134 -15.43 3.67 -17.17
C LEU A 134 -15.67 4.79 -18.19
N HIS A 135 -14.60 5.29 -18.84
CA HIS A 135 -14.65 6.55 -19.55
C HIS A 135 -14.70 6.40 -21.08
N VAL A 136 -14.08 5.35 -21.64
CA VAL A 136 -14.07 5.09 -23.08
C VAL A 136 -15.22 4.16 -23.47
N ARG A 137 -15.37 3.04 -22.76
CA ARG A 137 -16.42 2.03 -23.00
C ARG A 137 -17.74 2.40 -22.34
N LYS A 138 -17.75 3.34 -21.37
CA LYS A 138 -18.93 3.84 -20.63
C LYS A 138 -19.80 2.72 -20.10
N ARG A 139 -19.14 1.71 -19.46
CA ARG A 139 -19.84 0.53 -18.95
C ARG A 139 -20.69 0.88 -17.72
N GLU A 140 -21.90 0.29 -17.68
CA GLU A 140 -22.87 0.47 -16.60
C GLU A 140 -22.66 -0.46 -15.41
N ARG A 141 -21.46 -1.05 -15.28
CA ARG A 141 -21.07 -1.93 -14.18
C ARG A 141 -19.68 -1.55 -13.70
N GLN A 142 -19.60 -1.11 -12.48
CA GLN A 142 -18.33 -0.77 -11.85
C GLN A 142 -17.77 -1.99 -11.11
N LYS A 143 -17.45 -3.07 -11.86
CA LYS A 143 -16.97 -4.34 -11.34
C LYS A 143 -15.71 -4.81 -12.05
N TYR A 144 -14.90 -5.61 -11.37
CA TYR A 144 -13.65 -6.11 -11.91
C TYR A 144 -13.88 -6.96 -13.18
N SER A 145 -14.89 -7.84 -13.15
CA SER A 145 -15.25 -8.67 -14.30
C SER A 145 -15.57 -7.84 -15.55
N GLU A 146 -16.11 -6.64 -15.39
CA GLU A 146 -16.45 -5.78 -16.52
C GLU A 146 -15.19 -5.24 -17.21
N ALA A 147 -14.11 -4.99 -16.47
CA ALA A 147 -12.81 -4.65 -17.05
C ALA A 147 -12.21 -5.83 -17.87
N CYS A 148 -12.55 -7.07 -17.53
CA CYS A 148 -12.14 -8.27 -18.25
C CYS A 148 -12.99 -8.56 -19.51
N ARG A 149 -14.09 -7.83 -19.74
CA ARG A 149 -15.01 -8.05 -20.87
C ARG A 149 -14.34 -8.07 -22.26
N PRO A 150 -13.32 -7.26 -22.56
CA PRO A 150 -12.64 -7.32 -23.84
C PRO A 150 -12.05 -8.70 -24.18
N ILE A 151 -11.69 -9.48 -23.14
CA ILE A 151 -11.13 -10.83 -23.27
C ILE A 151 -12.22 -11.89 -23.14
N LEU A 152 -13.09 -11.76 -22.12
CA LEU A 152 -14.09 -12.78 -21.79
C LEU A 152 -15.39 -12.64 -22.56
N GLY A 153 -15.66 -11.50 -23.21
CA GLY A 153 -16.90 -11.28 -23.97
C GLY A 153 -18.15 -11.54 -23.12
N LYS A 154 -19.04 -12.41 -23.61
CA LYS A 154 -20.30 -12.79 -22.93
C LYS A 154 -20.09 -13.61 -21.65
N LEU A 155 -18.93 -14.26 -21.47
CA LEU A 155 -18.60 -15.00 -20.24
C LEU A 155 -18.57 -14.10 -19.00
N THR A 156 -18.35 -12.80 -19.19
CA THR A 156 -18.43 -11.80 -18.11
C THR A 156 -19.80 -11.78 -17.43
N ASP A 157 -20.88 -12.11 -18.13
CA ASP A 157 -22.26 -12.09 -17.60
C ASP A 157 -22.68 -13.44 -16.98
N SER A 158 -21.81 -14.43 -16.99
CA SER A 158 -22.04 -15.80 -16.55
C SER A 158 -21.20 -16.17 -15.31
N ALA A 159 -21.09 -17.47 -15.00
CA ALA A 159 -20.36 -17.95 -13.83
C ALA A 159 -18.90 -17.49 -13.74
N PRO A 160 -18.08 -17.48 -14.82
CA PRO A 160 -16.72 -16.94 -14.76
C PRO A 160 -16.66 -15.47 -14.32
N GLY A 161 -17.54 -14.61 -14.84
CA GLY A 161 -17.57 -13.20 -14.41
C GLY A 161 -17.96 -13.05 -12.94
N ARG A 162 -18.93 -13.83 -12.46
CA ARG A 162 -19.30 -13.83 -11.03
C ARG A 162 -18.18 -14.34 -10.15
N PHE A 163 -17.42 -15.33 -10.60
CA PHE A 163 -16.27 -15.86 -9.87
C PHE A 163 -15.16 -14.80 -9.75
N ILE A 164 -14.87 -14.05 -10.82
CA ILE A 164 -13.92 -12.93 -10.79
C ILE A 164 -14.39 -11.85 -9.80
N ASP A 165 -15.67 -11.48 -9.83
CA ASP A 165 -16.21 -10.48 -8.91
C ASP A 165 -16.15 -10.97 -7.46
N LEU A 166 -16.39 -12.25 -7.20
CA LEU A 166 -16.27 -12.85 -5.88
C LEU A 166 -14.83 -12.81 -5.38
N LEU A 167 -13.86 -13.19 -6.23
CA LEU A 167 -12.43 -13.11 -5.88
C LEU A 167 -12.01 -11.66 -5.60
N ALA A 168 -12.54 -10.70 -6.36
CA ALA A 168 -12.26 -9.28 -6.12
C ALA A 168 -12.75 -8.82 -4.75
N VAL A 169 -13.97 -9.21 -4.34
CA VAL A 169 -14.49 -8.91 -2.99
C VAL A 169 -13.67 -9.60 -1.91
N PHE A 170 -13.30 -10.87 -2.09
CA PHE A 170 -12.44 -11.58 -1.14
C PHE A 170 -11.07 -10.90 -1.01
N ALA A 171 -10.44 -10.50 -2.12
CA ALA A 171 -9.18 -9.79 -2.10
C ALA A 171 -9.29 -8.48 -1.31
N LEU A 172 -10.36 -7.70 -1.55
CA LEU A 172 -10.60 -6.45 -0.84
C LEU A 172 -10.72 -6.66 0.68
N LEU A 173 -11.49 -7.69 1.10
CA LEU A 173 -11.65 -8.03 2.52
C LEU A 173 -10.34 -8.53 3.14
N ALA A 174 -9.59 -9.37 2.42
CA ALA A 174 -8.30 -9.90 2.87
C ALA A 174 -7.27 -8.77 3.04
N GLY A 175 -7.16 -7.84 2.07
CA GLY A 175 -6.28 -6.68 2.17
C GLY A 175 -6.62 -5.80 3.37
N THR A 176 -7.92 -5.55 3.58
CA THR A 176 -8.41 -4.81 4.73
C THR A 176 -8.00 -5.48 6.05
N ALA A 177 -8.23 -6.78 6.18
CA ALA A 177 -7.87 -7.54 7.36
C ALA A 177 -6.35 -7.51 7.61
N THR A 178 -5.53 -7.62 6.56
CA THR A 178 -4.07 -7.58 6.67
C THR A 178 -3.58 -6.22 7.17
N THR A 179 -4.04 -5.12 6.58
CA THR A 179 -3.67 -3.77 7.04
C THR A 179 -4.06 -3.55 8.49
N PHE A 180 -5.26 -3.99 8.90
CA PHE A 180 -5.70 -3.82 10.28
C PHE A 180 -4.93 -4.68 11.26
N SER A 181 -4.56 -5.90 10.88
CA SER A 181 -3.76 -6.79 11.73
C SER A 181 -2.33 -6.26 11.97
N LEU A 182 -1.79 -5.47 11.06
CA LEU A 182 -0.46 -4.87 11.17
C LEU A 182 -0.48 -3.53 11.92
N ALA A 183 -1.36 -2.62 11.54
CA ALA A 183 -1.31 -1.26 12.04
C ALA A 183 -2.04 -1.08 13.39
N THR A 184 -3.11 -1.84 13.67
CA THR A 184 -3.86 -1.68 14.92
C THR A 184 -3.04 -2.02 16.17
N PRO A 185 -2.22 -3.09 16.21
CA PRO A 185 -1.37 -3.36 17.38
C PRO A 185 -0.34 -2.26 17.66
N LEU A 186 0.18 -1.60 16.61
CA LEU A 186 1.07 -0.46 16.78
C LEU A 186 0.34 0.71 17.45
N MET A 187 -0.87 1.03 16.98
CA MET A 187 -1.70 2.08 17.60
C MET A 187 -2.04 1.77 19.05
N ALA A 188 -2.37 0.51 19.36
CA ALA A 188 -2.62 0.06 20.73
C ALA A 188 -1.38 0.21 21.61
N GLY A 189 -0.20 -0.16 21.11
CA GLY A 189 1.07 0.03 21.82
C GLY A 189 1.40 1.51 22.05
N ILE A 190 1.11 2.37 21.08
CA ILE A 190 1.28 3.83 21.25
C ILE A 190 0.34 4.38 22.32
N LEU A 191 -0.93 3.94 22.37
CA LEU A 191 -1.86 4.34 23.40
C LEU A 191 -1.41 3.89 24.80
N ASP A 192 -0.93 2.67 24.94
CA ASP A 192 -0.35 2.17 26.20
C ASP A 192 0.85 3.00 26.62
N GLN A 193 1.78 3.29 25.70
CA GLN A 193 2.96 4.12 25.96
C GLN A 193 2.61 5.56 26.38
N LEU A 194 1.55 6.14 25.84
CA LEU A 194 1.14 7.53 26.13
C LEU A 194 0.38 7.67 27.45
N PHE A 195 -0.51 6.73 27.74
CA PHE A 195 -1.51 6.88 28.80
C PHE A 195 -1.39 5.85 29.92
N HIS A 196 -0.49 4.84 29.76
CA HIS A 196 -0.32 3.73 30.71
C HIS A 196 -1.67 3.06 31.07
N LEU A 197 -2.51 2.92 30.03
CA LEU A 197 -3.83 2.33 30.20
C LEU A 197 -3.69 0.82 30.32
N PRO A 198 -4.21 0.18 31.36
CA PRO A 198 -4.22 -1.28 31.49
C PRO A 198 -5.29 -1.88 30.55
N LEU A 199 -5.27 -1.47 29.28
CA LEU A 199 -6.20 -1.99 28.30
C LEU A 199 -5.67 -3.31 27.78
N ASP A 200 -6.51 -4.35 27.84
CA ASP A 200 -6.29 -5.54 27.04
C ASP A 200 -6.13 -5.17 25.56
N ARG A 201 -5.21 -5.82 24.87
CA ARG A 201 -4.92 -5.56 23.45
C ARG A 201 -6.18 -5.61 22.58
N ASN A 202 -7.11 -6.54 22.89
CA ASN A 202 -8.38 -6.67 22.16
C ASN A 202 -9.31 -5.47 22.44
N ALA A 203 -9.38 -5.00 23.66
CA ALA A 203 -10.18 -3.83 24.03
C ALA A 203 -9.65 -2.56 23.35
N ALA A 204 -8.33 -2.38 23.32
CA ALA A 204 -7.68 -1.28 22.59
C ALA A 204 -7.96 -1.35 21.08
N THR A 205 -7.85 -2.55 20.49
CA THR A 205 -8.17 -2.80 19.07
C THR A 205 -9.61 -2.40 18.75
N VAL A 206 -10.58 -2.85 19.55
CA VAL A 206 -12.01 -2.52 19.36
C VAL A 206 -12.24 -1.02 19.49
N ALA A 207 -11.65 -0.37 20.48
CA ALA A 207 -11.76 1.07 20.68
C ALA A 207 -11.23 1.87 19.47
N ILE A 208 -10.06 1.50 18.94
CA ILE A 208 -9.46 2.13 17.76
C ILE A 208 -10.35 1.95 16.53
N LEU A 209 -10.85 0.75 16.29
CA LEU A 209 -11.74 0.47 15.15
C LEU A 209 -13.06 1.25 15.28
N LEU A 210 -13.66 1.30 16.46
CA LEU A 210 -14.88 2.08 16.70
C LEU A 210 -14.66 3.58 16.52
N ALA A 211 -13.54 4.13 17.01
CA ALA A 211 -13.18 5.52 16.79
C ALA A 211 -13.00 5.83 15.30
N THR A 212 -12.31 4.96 14.57
CA THR A 212 -12.08 5.10 13.13
C THR A 212 -13.39 5.00 12.34
N CYS A 213 -14.27 4.03 12.68
CA CYS A 213 -15.60 3.93 12.09
C CYS A 213 -16.42 5.19 12.34
N GLY A 214 -16.35 5.77 13.55
CA GLY A 214 -17.01 7.03 13.90
C GLY A 214 -16.53 8.19 13.02
N ILE A 215 -15.23 8.34 12.85
CA ILE A 215 -14.62 9.38 12.00
C ILE A 215 -15.04 9.19 10.53
N TYR A 216 -14.98 7.97 10.03
CA TYR A 216 -15.41 7.64 8.67
C TYR A 216 -16.91 7.95 8.48
N THR A 217 -17.76 7.47 9.39
CA THR A 217 -19.20 7.71 9.32
C THR A 217 -19.53 9.20 9.36
N TYR A 218 -18.88 9.95 10.24
CA TYR A 218 -19.03 11.41 10.30
C TYR A 218 -18.61 12.06 8.96
N SER A 219 -17.46 11.66 8.41
CA SER A 219 -16.96 12.15 7.13
C SER A 219 -17.94 11.86 5.99
N LEU A 220 -18.48 10.64 5.94
CA LEU A 220 -19.44 10.19 4.93
C LEU A 220 -20.75 10.96 4.99
N LEU A 221 -21.30 11.21 6.22
CA LEU A 221 -22.54 11.95 6.42
C LEU A 221 -22.42 13.43 6.04
N HIS A 222 -21.22 14.01 6.10
CA HIS A 222 -20.95 15.38 5.62
C HIS A 222 -20.61 15.43 4.11
N GLY A 223 -20.71 14.31 3.43
CA GLY A 223 -20.56 14.17 1.98
C GLY A 223 -19.19 14.63 1.49
N PHE A 224 -19.13 15.20 0.30
CA PHE A 224 -17.87 15.59 -0.35
C PHE A 224 -16.98 16.52 0.50
N ARG A 225 -17.57 17.39 1.32
CA ARG A 225 -16.79 18.30 2.19
C ARG A 225 -16.07 17.52 3.30
N GLY A 226 -16.71 16.54 3.93
CA GLY A 226 -16.13 15.71 4.97
C GLY A 226 -14.98 14.86 4.43
N ILE A 227 -15.22 14.16 3.32
CA ILE A 227 -14.21 13.30 2.66
C ILE A 227 -13.00 14.13 2.19
N SER A 228 -13.24 15.31 1.59
CA SER A 228 -12.16 16.20 1.17
C SER A 228 -11.34 16.74 2.35
N LEU A 229 -11.99 17.05 3.47
CA LEU A 229 -11.30 17.50 4.68
C LEU A 229 -10.40 16.37 5.25
N LEU A 230 -10.94 15.17 5.35
CA LEU A 230 -10.19 14.00 5.84
C LEU A 230 -8.95 13.73 4.96
N ALA A 231 -9.12 13.70 3.63
CA ALA A 231 -8.01 13.48 2.71
C ALA A 231 -6.92 14.57 2.81
N LYS A 232 -7.32 15.84 2.94
CA LYS A 232 -6.36 16.93 3.16
C LYS A 232 -5.63 16.79 4.49
N SER A 233 -6.33 16.42 5.55
CA SER A 233 -5.73 16.20 6.87
C SER A 233 -4.67 15.10 6.81
N CYS A 234 -4.93 14.01 6.10
CA CYS A 234 -3.96 12.94 5.89
C CYS A 234 -2.65 13.44 5.27
N ILE A 235 -2.75 14.27 4.22
CA ILE A 235 -1.57 14.84 3.55
C ILE A 235 -0.76 15.72 4.51
N TYR A 236 -1.44 16.63 5.22
CA TYR A 236 -0.75 17.54 6.14
C TYR A 236 -0.11 16.80 7.31
N LEU A 237 -0.80 15.81 7.88
CA LEU A 237 -0.26 14.99 8.96
C LEU A 237 0.96 14.19 8.50
N PHE A 238 0.87 13.56 7.32
CA PHE A 238 1.96 12.79 6.74
C PHE A 238 3.20 13.65 6.47
N PHE A 239 3.04 14.76 5.75
CA PHE A 239 4.17 15.65 5.48
C PHE A 239 4.68 16.34 6.75
N GLY A 240 3.81 16.66 7.70
CA GLY A 240 4.19 17.17 9.01
C GLY A 240 5.10 16.19 9.75
N LEU A 241 4.74 14.92 9.78
CA LEU A 241 5.55 13.85 10.38
C LEU A 241 6.91 13.71 9.68
N LEU A 242 6.91 13.59 8.34
CA LEU A 242 8.16 13.43 7.58
C LEU A 242 9.09 14.64 7.74
N THR A 243 8.52 15.85 7.66
CA THR A 243 9.28 17.10 7.85
C THR A 243 9.86 17.19 9.27
N TYR A 244 9.06 16.80 10.27
CA TYR A 244 9.53 16.77 11.65
C TYR A 244 10.71 15.83 11.84
N VAL A 245 10.60 14.59 11.37
CA VAL A 245 11.69 13.61 11.47
C VAL A 245 12.93 14.08 10.72
N LEU A 246 12.76 14.61 9.51
CA LEU A 246 13.87 15.09 8.69
C LEU A 246 14.61 16.26 9.35
N LEU A 247 13.89 17.26 9.90
CA LEU A 247 14.50 18.49 10.41
C LEU A 247 14.96 18.36 11.87
N PHE A 248 14.25 17.61 12.69
CA PHE A 248 14.49 17.54 14.13
C PHE A 248 15.05 16.20 14.63
N GLY A 249 15.09 15.17 13.79
CA GLY A 249 15.63 13.84 14.13
C GLY A 249 17.15 13.80 14.33
N GLY A 250 17.87 14.82 13.84
CA GLY A 250 19.33 14.88 13.93
C GLY A 250 20.07 14.07 12.85
N GLU A 251 19.37 13.39 11.95
CA GLU A 251 19.93 12.51 10.92
C GLU A 251 19.69 13.04 9.48
N ALA A 252 19.36 14.33 9.30
CA ALA A 252 18.92 14.86 8.00
C ALA A 252 19.90 14.56 6.85
N ARG A 253 21.21 14.77 7.11
CA ARG A 253 22.26 14.49 6.12
C ARG A 253 22.28 13.00 5.78
N TYR A 254 22.29 12.12 6.77
CA TYR A 254 22.30 10.68 6.58
C TYR A 254 21.07 10.20 5.80
N ILE A 255 19.88 10.68 6.15
CA ILE A 255 18.61 10.36 5.48
C ILE A 255 18.70 10.68 3.99
N ILE A 256 19.18 11.89 3.63
CA ILE A 256 19.25 12.34 2.24
C ILE A 256 20.31 11.55 1.45
N GLU A 257 21.52 11.44 1.99
CA GLU A 257 22.64 10.78 1.32
C GLU A 257 22.38 9.28 1.13
N THR A 258 21.87 8.60 2.17
CA THR A 258 21.52 7.17 2.10
C THR A 258 20.33 6.94 1.16
N GLY A 259 19.30 7.79 1.22
CA GLY A 259 18.16 7.69 0.31
C GLY A 259 18.58 7.85 -1.15
N PHE A 260 19.43 8.82 -1.46
CA PHE A 260 19.95 9.02 -2.82
C PHE A 260 20.80 7.84 -3.29
N SER A 261 21.68 7.31 -2.44
CA SER A 261 22.51 6.15 -2.74
C SER A 261 21.68 4.88 -2.93
N ALA A 262 20.66 4.67 -2.09
CA ALA A 262 19.75 3.52 -2.18
C ALA A 262 18.92 3.55 -3.47
N LEU A 263 18.43 4.72 -3.89
CA LEU A 263 17.76 4.89 -5.18
C LEU A 263 18.70 4.52 -6.35
N GLY A 264 19.93 5.02 -6.34
CA GLY A 264 20.92 4.71 -7.36
C GLY A 264 21.22 3.21 -7.42
N ARG A 265 21.42 2.58 -6.26
CA ARG A 265 21.70 1.14 -6.15
C ARG A 265 20.50 0.30 -6.58
N MET A 266 19.28 0.70 -6.22
CA MET A 266 18.04 0.05 -6.66
C MET A 266 17.91 0.09 -8.19
N VAL A 267 18.16 1.24 -8.82
CA VAL A 267 18.09 1.36 -10.29
C VAL A 267 19.18 0.53 -10.96
N GLN A 268 20.40 0.58 -10.45
CA GLN A 268 21.53 -0.18 -10.99
C GLN A 268 21.29 -1.69 -10.96
N ASN A 269 20.68 -2.20 -9.90
CA ASN A 269 20.46 -3.63 -9.69
C ASN A 269 19.01 -4.07 -9.97
N PHE A 270 18.20 -3.22 -10.58
CA PHE A 270 16.75 -3.42 -10.71
C PHE A 270 16.36 -4.80 -11.27
N PHE A 271 16.96 -5.21 -12.38
CA PHE A 271 16.64 -6.51 -12.98
C PHE A 271 17.12 -7.68 -12.12
N GLN A 272 18.27 -7.55 -11.48
CA GLN A 272 18.77 -8.56 -10.55
C GLN A 272 17.80 -8.75 -9.38
N LEU A 273 17.36 -7.67 -8.75
CA LEU A 273 16.38 -7.69 -7.66
C LEU A 273 15.03 -8.28 -8.13
N ALA A 274 14.58 -7.91 -9.33
CA ALA A 274 13.29 -8.33 -9.88
C ALA A 274 13.24 -9.80 -10.32
N THR A 275 14.39 -10.42 -10.60
CA THR A 275 14.50 -11.80 -11.09
C THR A 275 15.21 -12.76 -10.14
N PHE A 276 15.56 -12.29 -8.95
CA PHE A 276 16.19 -13.14 -7.93
C PHE A 276 15.18 -14.16 -7.40
N THR A 277 15.50 -15.45 -7.57
CA THR A 277 14.60 -16.57 -7.23
C THR A 277 15.11 -17.45 -6.11
N ASP A 278 16.40 -17.35 -5.74
CA ASP A 278 17.06 -18.26 -4.78
C ASP A 278 16.68 -19.72 -5.02
N PRO A 279 17.10 -20.35 -6.14
CA PRO A 279 16.60 -21.66 -6.55
C PRO A 279 17.01 -22.78 -5.57
N GLN A 280 18.09 -22.59 -4.82
CA GLN A 280 18.55 -23.52 -3.78
C GLN A 280 17.93 -23.26 -2.40
N ARG A 281 17.13 -22.20 -2.26
CA ARG A 281 16.55 -21.78 -0.98
C ARG A 281 17.59 -21.55 0.11
N THR A 282 18.74 -20.98 -0.26
CA THR A 282 19.84 -20.70 0.68
C THR A 282 19.38 -19.75 1.78
N THR A 283 18.65 -18.71 1.43
CA THR A 283 18.08 -17.74 2.36
C THR A 283 16.55 -17.71 2.32
N SER A 284 15.95 -18.21 1.23
CA SER A 284 14.53 -18.08 0.91
C SER A 284 14.03 -16.62 0.90
N PHE A 285 14.95 -15.66 0.71
CA PHE A 285 14.64 -14.23 0.75
C PHE A 285 13.53 -13.82 -0.24
N PRO A 286 13.55 -14.21 -1.54
CA PRO A 286 12.50 -13.82 -2.46
C PRO A 286 11.13 -14.36 -2.06
N GLN A 287 11.07 -15.60 -1.54
CA GLN A 287 9.82 -16.24 -1.10
C GLN A 287 9.25 -15.55 0.14
N THR A 288 10.13 -15.18 1.06
CA THR A 288 9.74 -14.53 2.31
C THR A 288 9.33 -13.07 2.10
N TRP A 289 10.03 -12.35 1.22
CA TRP A 289 9.87 -10.90 1.09
C TRP A 289 9.34 -10.46 -0.27
N THR A 290 10.06 -10.67 -1.36
CA THR A 290 9.69 -10.10 -2.68
C THR A 290 8.34 -10.63 -3.16
N ILE A 291 8.14 -11.96 -3.11
CA ILE A 291 6.89 -12.59 -3.52
C ILE A 291 5.76 -12.26 -2.57
N PHE A 292 6.04 -12.18 -1.26
CA PHE A 292 5.08 -11.69 -0.28
C PHE A 292 4.60 -10.27 -0.64
N TYR A 293 5.52 -9.32 -0.91
CA TYR A 293 5.13 -7.97 -1.28
C TYR A 293 4.37 -7.91 -2.60
N TRP A 294 4.76 -8.69 -3.62
CA TRP A 294 3.96 -8.73 -4.85
C TRP A 294 2.54 -9.23 -4.60
N SER A 295 2.36 -10.27 -3.82
CA SER A 295 1.02 -10.76 -3.47
C SER A 295 0.25 -9.76 -2.59
N TYR A 296 0.92 -9.10 -1.66
CA TYR A 296 0.35 -8.04 -0.82
C TYR A 296 -0.19 -6.87 -1.65
N TRP A 297 0.58 -6.39 -2.64
CA TRP A 297 0.12 -5.36 -3.55
C TRP A 297 -1.02 -5.84 -4.46
N MET A 298 -0.97 -7.10 -4.92
CA MET A 298 -2.03 -7.66 -5.77
C MET A 298 -3.38 -7.72 -5.07
N VAL A 299 -3.44 -7.92 -3.77
CA VAL A 299 -4.68 -7.89 -2.99
C VAL A 299 -5.41 -6.55 -3.11
N TRP A 300 -4.65 -5.44 -3.18
CA TRP A 300 -5.18 -4.09 -3.34
C TRP A 300 -5.47 -3.69 -4.79
N CYS A 301 -5.20 -4.55 -5.76
CA CYS A 301 -5.46 -4.31 -7.18
C CYS A 301 -6.95 -4.13 -7.54
N VAL A 302 -7.85 -4.37 -6.60
CA VAL A 302 -9.29 -4.08 -6.76
C VAL A 302 -9.60 -2.61 -6.47
N ALA A 303 -8.96 -2.04 -5.45
CA ALA A 303 -9.31 -0.72 -4.91
C ALA A 303 -8.51 0.41 -5.56
N ALA A 304 -7.20 0.44 -5.37
CA ALA A 304 -6.37 1.55 -5.80
C ALA A 304 -6.41 1.79 -7.32
N PRO A 305 -6.31 0.75 -8.19
CA PRO A 305 -6.40 0.96 -9.63
C PRO A 305 -7.76 1.48 -10.10
N PHE A 306 -8.85 1.02 -9.47
CA PHE A 306 -10.19 1.52 -9.80
C PHE A 306 -10.31 3.02 -9.49
N PHE A 307 -9.84 3.43 -8.32
CA PHE A 307 -9.79 4.84 -7.93
C PHE A 307 -8.93 5.65 -8.91
N ILE A 308 -7.71 5.22 -9.20
CA ILE A 308 -6.79 5.89 -10.13
C ILE A 308 -7.42 6.01 -11.53
N GLY A 309 -8.05 4.94 -12.04
CA GLY A 309 -8.76 4.95 -13.32
C GLY A 309 -9.90 5.97 -13.32
N SER A 310 -10.69 6.05 -12.24
CA SER A 310 -11.84 6.95 -12.12
C SER A 310 -11.46 8.43 -12.13
N ILE A 311 -10.37 8.80 -11.46
CA ILE A 311 -9.89 10.20 -11.39
C ILE A 311 -9.12 10.63 -12.65
N SER A 312 -8.73 9.68 -13.52
CA SER A 312 -7.91 9.95 -14.70
C SER A 312 -8.70 10.27 -15.96
N ARG A 313 -10.01 10.55 -15.85
CA ARG A 313 -10.86 10.97 -16.96
C ARG A 313 -10.28 12.18 -17.70
N GLY A 314 -10.17 12.09 -19.02
CA GLY A 314 -9.58 13.11 -19.90
C GLY A 314 -8.05 13.14 -19.90
N ARG A 315 -7.37 12.30 -19.11
CA ARG A 315 -5.92 12.10 -19.18
C ARG A 315 -5.56 11.09 -20.24
N THR A 316 -4.36 11.20 -20.80
CA THR A 316 -3.84 10.16 -21.69
C THR A 316 -3.33 8.97 -20.89
N VAL A 317 -3.24 7.79 -21.53
CA VAL A 317 -2.61 6.59 -20.95
C VAL A 317 -1.20 6.91 -20.44
N ARG A 318 -0.40 7.63 -21.25
CA ARG A 318 0.94 8.09 -20.86
C ARG A 318 0.92 8.94 -19.59
N GLN A 319 0.03 9.94 -19.55
CA GLN A 319 -0.08 10.82 -18.38
C GLN A 319 -0.48 10.03 -17.14
N THR A 320 -1.42 9.07 -17.26
CA THR A 320 -1.87 8.25 -16.15
C THR A 320 -0.75 7.36 -15.62
N ILE A 321 0.01 6.69 -16.49
CA ILE A 321 1.11 5.83 -16.09
C ILE A 321 2.27 6.65 -15.49
N LEU A 322 2.76 7.65 -16.21
CA LEU A 322 3.91 8.44 -15.73
C LEU A 322 3.56 9.27 -14.50
N GLY A 323 2.32 9.77 -14.40
CA GLY A 323 1.86 10.46 -13.20
C GLY A 323 1.77 9.53 -11.99
N GLY A 324 1.32 8.29 -12.18
CA GLY A 324 1.32 7.29 -11.13
C GLY A 324 2.73 6.93 -10.66
N TYR A 325 3.66 6.77 -11.59
CA TYR A 325 5.07 6.57 -11.22
C TYR A 325 5.67 7.81 -10.53
N GLY A 326 5.35 9.02 -10.98
CA GLY A 326 5.87 10.23 -10.34
C GLY A 326 5.25 10.49 -8.96
N PHE A 327 3.93 10.58 -8.88
CA PHE A 327 3.24 10.93 -7.63
C PHE A 327 3.06 9.73 -6.71
N GLY A 328 2.68 8.58 -7.24
CA GLY A 328 2.40 7.39 -6.48
C GLY A 328 3.66 6.78 -5.87
N VAL A 329 4.66 6.45 -6.69
CA VAL A 329 5.96 5.97 -6.18
C VAL A 329 6.62 7.01 -5.29
N GLY A 330 6.49 8.32 -5.64
CA GLY A 330 7.00 9.38 -4.80
C GLY A 330 6.42 9.35 -3.39
N SER A 331 5.12 9.04 -3.23
CA SER A 331 4.47 8.98 -1.92
C SER A 331 5.01 7.85 -1.04
N THR A 332 5.21 6.67 -1.62
CA THR A 332 5.73 5.51 -0.90
C THR A 332 7.21 5.67 -0.59
N VAL A 333 8.03 5.97 -1.58
CA VAL A 333 9.49 6.04 -1.44
C VAL A 333 9.95 7.11 -0.47
N VAL A 334 9.30 8.29 -0.46
CA VAL A 334 9.68 9.37 0.47
C VAL A 334 9.53 8.96 1.94
N SER A 335 8.49 8.17 2.27
CA SER A 335 8.30 7.70 3.65
C SER A 335 9.40 6.72 4.07
N PHE A 336 9.77 5.78 3.21
CA PHE A 336 10.84 4.83 3.47
C PHE A 336 12.20 5.51 3.56
N ILE A 337 12.47 6.51 2.71
CA ILE A 337 13.71 7.29 2.79
C ILE A 337 13.78 8.06 4.12
N VAL A 338 12.72 8.74 4.52
CA VAL A 338 12.77 9.60 5.70
C VAL A 338 12.71 8.78 6.99
N LEU A 339 11.70 7.94 7.16
CA LEU A 339 11.47 7.22 8.41
C LEU A 339 12.42 6.04 8.60
N GLY A 340 12.66 5.27 7.53
CA GLY A 340 13.56 4.11 7.56
C GLY A 340 15.01 4.52 7.73
N ASN A 341 15.49 5.51 6.95
CA ASN A 341 16.87 5.95 7.07
C ASN A 341 17.14 6.77 8.34
N TYR A 342 16.11 7.36 8.96
CA TYR A 342 16.25 7.95 10.29
C TYR A 342 16.72 6.91 11.32
N SER A 343 15.98 5.82 11.44
CA SER A 343 16.29 4.78 12.41
C SER A 343 17.53 3.96 12.00
N LEU A 344 17.75 3.73 10.70
CA LEU A 344 18.98 3.13 10.20
C LEU A 344 20.22 4.01 10.54
N GLY A 345 20.11 5.34 10.44
CA GLY A 345 21.16 6.27 10.81
C GLY A 345 21.53 6.17 12.29
N LYS A 346 20.52 6.07 13.17
CA LYS A 346 20.75 5.84 14.61
C LYS A 346 21.44 4.49 14.88
N GLN A 347 21.08 3.45 14.15
CA GLN A 347 21.73 2.14 14.23
C GLN A 347 23.19 2.21 13.81
N VAL A 348 23.48 2.76 12.64
CA VAL A 348 24.83 2.79 12.06
C VAL A 348 25.77 3.72 12.82
N SER A 349 25.25 4.83 13.37
CA SER A 349 26.04 5.73 14.24
C SER A 349 26.30 5.17 15.63
N GLY A 350 25.67 4.05 16.01
CA GLY A 350 25.76 3.50 17.36
C GLY A 350 24.97 4.28 18.42
N ALA A 351 24.12 5.23 18.01
CA ALA A 351 23.27 5.99 18.91
C ALA A 351 22.11 5.15 19.49
N ALA A 352 21.74 4.07 18.80
CA ALA A 352 20.80 3.05 19.27
C ALA A 352 21.12 1.72 18.61
N ASP A 353 20.78 0.60 19.27
CA ASP A 353 20.94 -0.75 18.72
C ASP A 353 19.58 -1.41 18.57
N PHE A 354 18.92 -1.09 17.47
CA PHE A 354 17.60 -1.62 17.13
C PHE A 354 17.65 -3.07 16.65
N ILE A 355 18.76 -3.49 16.04
CA ILE A 355 18.97 -4.87 15.59
C ILE A 355 19.05 -5.79 16.81
N ALA A 356 19.82 -5.43 17.83
CA ALA A 356 19.88 -6.20 19.07
C ALA A 356 18.52 -6.28 19.77
N GLN A 357 17.80 -5.16 19.88
CA GLN A 357 16.44 -5.11 20.45
C GLN A 357 15.45 -6.03 19.67
N TYR A 358 15.55 -6.05 18.35
CA TYR A 358 14.70 -6.92 17.53
C TYR A 358 15.05 -8.40 17.72
N ASN A 359 16.34 -8.75 17.73
CA ASN A 359 16.79 -10.11 17.93
C ASN A 359 16.41 -10.66 19.31
N GLU A 360 16.36 -9.80 20.34
CA GLU A 360 15.96 -10.18 21.68
C GLU A 360 14.45 -10.42 21.81
N THR A 361 13.63 -9.56 21.21
CA THR A 361 12.17 -9.54 21.47
C THR A 361 11.32 -10.06 20.32
N GLY A 362 11.77 -9.95 19.08
CA GLY A 362 10.98 -10.18 17.87
C GLY A 362 9.79 -9.23 17.69
N ASP A 363 9.65 -8.22 18.56
CA ASP A 363 8.46 -7.33 18.61
C ASP A 363 8.71 -6.02 17.86
N LEU A 364 8.28 -5.99 16.60
CA LEU A 364 8.38 -4.80 15.76
C LEU A 364 7.55 -3.61 16.27
N TYR A 365 6.48 -3.84 17.00
CA TYR A 365 5.63 -2.75 17.52
C TYR A 365 6.35 -1.97 18.61
N ARG A 366 6.94 -2.68 19.57
CA ARG A 366 7.79 -2.07 20.61
C ARG A 366 9.00 -1.39 20.00
N LEU A 367 9.58 -1.99 18.98
CA LEU A 367 10.74 -1.46 18.30
C LEU A 367 10.44 -0.14 17.59
N ILE A 368 9.32 -0.03 16.85
CA ILE A 368 8.89 1.22 16.22
C ILE A 368 8.67 2.31 17.27
N ILE A 369 8.03 1.97 18.39
CA ILE A 369 7.84 2.89 19.50
C ILE A 369 9.22 3.36 20.06
N SER A 370 10.16 2.44 20.23
CA SER A 370 11.53 2.74 20.66
C SER A 370 12.25 3.69 19.67
N MET A 371 12.10 3.45 18.36
CA MET A 371 12.64 4.37 17.34
C MET A 371 12.05 5.77 17.45
N ILE A 372 10.73 5.87 17.63
CA ILE A 372 10.06 7.17 17.80
C ILE A 372 10.51 7.86 19.09
N GLN A 373 10.78 7.10 20.15
CA GLN A 373 11.27 7.63 21.43
C GLN A 373 12.67 8.26 21.34
N THR A 374 13.46 7.97 20.31
CA THR A 374 14.73 8.65 20.06
C THR A 374 14.57 10.04 19.45
N LEU A 375 13.36 10.42 19.00
CA LEU A 375 13.09 11.76 18.49
C LEU A 375 12.88 12.78 19.62
N PRO A 376 13.24 14.07 19.41
CA PRO A 376 12.84 15.13 20.32
C PRO A 376 11.31 15.16 20.49
N CYS A 377 10.84 15.53 21.68
CA CYS A 377 9.40 15.58 21.98
C CYS A 377 8.66 14.29 21.60
N ALA A 378 9.22 13.11 21.89
CA ALA A 378 8.72 11.79 21.47
C ALA A 378 7.22 11.59 21.73
N ARG A 379 6.69 12.09 22.86
CA ARG A 379 5.24 12.03 23.16
C ARG A 379 4.39 12.73 22.09
N LEU A 380 4.85 13.90 21.62
CA LEU A 380 4.14 14.63 20.54
C LEU A 380 4.19 13.84 19.23
N VAL A 381 5.34 13.23 18.93
CA VAL A 381 5.49 12.43 17.71
C VAL A 381 4.65 11.16 17.76
N LEU A 382 4.59 10.48 18.91
CA LEU A 382 3.69 9.33 19.11
C LEU A 382 2.21 9.72 18.88
N ILE A 383 1.77 10.85 19.39
CA ILE A 383 0.41 11.38 19.14
C ILE A 383 0.23 11.67 17.64
N LEU A 384 1.21 12.31 17.00
CA LEU A 384 1.16 12.63 15.58
C LEU A 384 1.07 11.36 14.72
N VAL A 385 1.86 10.32 15.01
CA VAL A 385 1.81 9.02 14.34
C VAL A 385 0.44 8.37 14.55
N LEU A 386 -0.06 8.32 15.79
CA LEU A 386 -1.37 7.74 16.10
C LEU A 386 -2.50 8.42 15.32
N VAL A 387 -2.55 9.76 15.36
CA VAL A 387 -3.58 10.54 14.64
C VAL A 387 -3.47 10.35 13.13
N THR A 388 -2.25 10.28 12.60
CA THR A 388 -2.01 10.03 11.17
C THR A 388 -2.51 8.63 10.77
N MET A 389 -2.22 7.61 11.57
CA MET A 389 -2.68 6.23 11.31
C MET A 389 -4.21 6.12 11.35
N VAL A 390 -4.85 6.75 12.33
CA VAL A 390 -6.34 6.81 12.42
C VAL A 390 -6.94 7.52 11.21
N ALA A 391 -6.35 8.64 10.78
CA ALA A 391 -6.79 9.36 9.59
C ALA A 391 -6.63 8.51 8.31
N PHE A 392 -5.52 7.77 8.18
CA PHE A 392 -5.29 6.85 7.07
C PHE A 392 -6.30 5.69 7.07
N TYR A 393 -6.63 5.14 8.24
CA TYR A 393 -7.67 4.12 8.35
C TYR A 393 -9.01 4.64 7.86
N ALA A 394 -9.41 5.84 8.30
CA ALA A 394 -10.69 6.41 7.90
C ALA A 394 -10.79 6.65 6.38
N THR A 395 -9.68 7.07 5.71
CA THR A 395 -9.64 7.18 4.25
C THR A 395 -9.65 5.83 3.55
N SER A 396 -9.03 4.81 4.14
CA SER A 396 -9.07 3.43 3.64
C SER A 396 -10.49 2.87 3.71
N PHE A 397 -11.21 3.09 4.82
CA PHE A 397 -12.63 2.69 4.93
C PHE A 397 -13.51 3.33 3.85
N ASP A 398 -13.31 4.62 3.54
CA ASP A 398 -14.09 5.28 2.48
C ASP A 398 -13.86 4.60 1.13
N SER A 399 -12.60 4.33 0.78
CA SER A 399 -12.25 3.67 -0.48
C SER A 399 -12.79 2.24 -0.57
N ILE A 400 -12.64 1.46 0.51
CA ILE A 400 -13.11 0.07 0.59
C ILE A 400 -14.64 0.03 0.49
N ALA A 401 -15.33 0.84 1.29
CA ALA A 401 -16.79 0.89 1.30
C ALA A 401 -17.37 1.36 -0.04
N LEU A 402 -16.74 2.34 -0.68
CA LEU A 402 -17.11 2.78 -2.03
C LEU A 402 -17.08 1.61 -3.02
N ILE A 403 -15.93 0.91 -3.09
CA ILE A 403 -15.72 -0.13 -4.08
C ILE A 403 -16.56 -1.36 -3.78
N ALA A 404 -16.60 -1.82 -2.52
CA ALA A 404 -17.45 -2.93 -2.12
C ALA A 404 -18.94 -2.65 -2.42
N SER A 405 -19.39 -1.41 -2.19
CA SER A 405 -20.74 -0.99 -2.52
C SER A 405 -21.07 -1.11 -4.01
N CYS A 406 -20.11 -0.85 -4.90
CA CYS A 406 -20.33 -1.01 -6.35
C CYS A 406 -20.72 -2.45 -6.72
N TYR A 407 -20.22 -3.46 -5.96
CA TYR A 407 -20.57 -4.86 -6.19
C TYR A 407 -22.01 -5.21 -5.78
N SER A 408 -22.63 -4.39 -4.93
CA SER A 408 -24.04 -4.56 -4.55
C SER A 408 -25.03 -4.14 -5.65
N TYR A 409 -24.59 -3.37 -6.64
CA TYR A 409 -25.45 -2.89 -7.72
C TYR A 409 -25.38 -3.79 -8.94
N ARG A 410 -26.51 -3.98 -9.59
CA ARG A 410 -26.56 -4.66 -10.92
C ARG A 410 -26.08 -3.74 -12.02
N ARG A 411 -26.43 -2.46 -11.94
CA ARG A 411 -26.02 -1.38 -12.85
C ARG A 411 -25.68 -0.14 -12.02
N LEU A 412 -24.57 0.47 -12.34
CA LEU A 412 -24.11 1.73 -11.77
C LEU A 412 -23.21 2.39 -12.81
N SER A 413 -23.64 3.50 -13.35
CA SER A 413 -22.87 4.23 -14.37
C SER A 413 -21.63 4.88 -13.73
N ALA A 414 -20.62 5.21 -14.56
CA ALA A 414 -19.41 5.86 -14.09
C ALA A 414 -19.64 7.29 -13.52
N ALA A 415 -20.81 7.88 -13.78
CA ALA A 415 -21.22 9.18 -13.26
C ALA A 415 -21.95 9.09 -11.91
N GLU A 416 -22.35 7.88 -11.51
CA GLU A 416 -23.14 7.64 -10.30
C GLU A 416 -22.26 7.03 -9.21
N GLU A 417 -22.52 7.44 -7.98
CA GLU A 417 -21.93 6.84 -6.79
C GLU A 417 -22.96 5.95 -6.05
N PRO A 418 -22.51 4.89 -5.38
CA PRO A 418 -23.37 4.12 -4.49
C PRO A 418 -24.01 5.00 -3.44
N HIS A 419 -25.26 4.69 -3.08
CA HIS A 419 -25.97 5.41 -2.03
C HIS A 419 -25.22 5.29 -0.69
N TRP A 420 -25.18 6.35 0.09
CA TRP A 420 -24.43 6.40 1.35
C TRP A 420 -24.79 5.26 2.33
N ALA A 421 -26.08 4.87 2.39
CA ALA A 421 -26.52 3.76 3.23
C ALA A 421 -25.90 2.40 2.82
N VAL A 422 -25.64 2.18 1.52
CA VAL A 422 -24.97 0.96 1.04
C VAL A 422 -23.50 1.02 1.38
N LYS A 423 -22.87 2.22 1.34
CA LYS A 423 -21.48 2.40 1.79
C LYS A 423 -21.32 2.12 3.29
N LEU A 424 -22.32 2.47 4.13
CA LEU A 424 -22.31 2.17 5.56
C LEU A 424 -22.56 0.70 5.90
N MET A 425 -23.20 -0.04 5.00
CA MET A 425 -23.49 -1.47 5.20
C MET A 425 -22.21 -2.32 5.04
N TRP A 426 -21.28 -1.87 4.22
CA TRP A 426 -19.97 -2.49 3.97
C TRP A 426 -18.89 -2.03 4.95
#